data_6b32405e056085258265c45199b94763
#
_entry.id   6b32405e056085258265c45199b94763
#
_cell.length_a   1.000
_cell.length_b   1.000
_cell.length_c   1.000
_cell.angle_alpha   90.00
_cell.angle_beta   90.00
_cell.angle_gamma   90.00
#
_symmetry.space_group_name_H-M   'P 1'
#
loop_
_entity.id
_entity.type
_entity.pdbx_description
1 polymer ?
#
loop_
_entity_poly.entity_id
_entity_poly.type
_entity_poly.pdbx_seq_one_letter_code
_entity_poly.pdbx_strand_id
1 'polypeptide(L)'
;MDFTQMGFWVFFFIVYTGFAFVYKRLFARNLFLFLVSCFFYYKTSGLFVMLLLFSTVTDFYFGRQIDRSENEGRRKLFVTLSVTLNLLVLSYFKYAYFFTDSYNTIFHTDHKVFNYLAYWGNGFHNKGYFSVDEIVLPVGISFYTFQTISYTVDIYRRKLKSLDSILDFGLYVTFFPQLVAGPIVRAEEFVPQILRPTQITQADFNKATYFIFKGLIKKMLFANFIATEFLDRVFEMPTMYSGFTNLMALVGYSLQVYGDFAGYTDIAIGLALLMGFELPRNFNSPYKAINTGDFWK
;
A
#
# COMPACT_ATOMS: atom_id res chain seq x y z
N MET A 1 -5.05 -8.94 -8.03
CA MET A 1 -4.23 -10.13 -7.72
C MET A 1 -4.01 -10.20 -6.21
N ASP A 2 -4.44 -11.25 -5.55
CA ASP A 2 -4.20 -11.48 -4.12
C ASP A 2 -3.13 -12.56 -3.96
N PHE A 3 -2.32 -12.51 -2.89
CA PHE A 3 -1.27 -13.48 -2.57
C PHE A 3 -1.81 -14.91 -2.31
N THR A 4 -3.10 -15.06 -2.03
CA THR A 4 -3.75 -16.37 -1.86
C THR A 4 -4.15 -17.04 -3.18
N GLN A 5 -4.13 -16.30 -4.28
CA GLN A 5 -4.57 -16.79 -5.59
C GLN A 5 -3.43 -17.47 -6.35
N MET A 6 -3.71 -18.61 -6.99
CA MET A 6 -2.73 -19.29 -7.85
C MET A 6 -2.16 -18.39 -8.95
N GLY A 7 -3.00 -17.50 -9.52
CA GLY A 7 -2.56 -16.53 -10.53
C GLY A 7 -1.44 -15.61 -10.06
N PHE A 8 -1.40 -15.26 -8.76
CA PHE A 8 -0.29 -14.51 -8.17
C PHE A 8 1.01 -15.32 -8.17
N TRP A 9 0.97 -16.58 -7.81
CA TRP A 9 2.18 -17.42 -7.74
C TRP A 9 2.77 -17.72 -9.12
N VAL A 10 1.92 -17.89 -10.15
CA VAL A 10 2.37 -17.99 -11.54
C VAL A 10 3.04 -16.67 -11.97
N PHE A 11 2.42 -15.54 -11.68
CA PHE A 11 3.01 -14.22 -11.92
C PHE A 11 4.36 -14.08 -11.21
N PHE A 12 4.42 -14.39 -9.91
CA PHE A 12 5.64 -14.26 -9.13
C PHE A 12 6.76 -15.18 -9.65
N PHE A 13 6.44 -16.40 -10.05
CA PHE A 13 7.41 -17.31 -10.65
C PHE A 13 8.04 -16.74 -11.93
N ILE A 14 7.21 -16.17 -12.82
CA ILE A 14 7.69 -15.50 -14.04
C ILE A 14 8.58 -14.31 -13.68
N VAL A 15 8.14 -13.48 -12.74
CA VAL A 15 8.89 -12.32 -12.26
C VAL A 15 10.22 -12.74 -11.64
N TYR A 16 10.23 -13.73 -10.78
CA TYR A 16 11.45 -14.20 -10.12
C TYR A 16 12.45 -14.79 -11.11
N THR A 17 11.96 -15.54 -12.12
CA THR A 17 12.78 -16.03 -13.22
C THR A 17 13.39 -14.88 -14.02
N GLY A 18 12.58 -13.88 -14.40
CA GLY A 18 13.07 -12.68 -15.08
C GLY A 18 14.09 -11.89 -14.24
N PHE A 19 13.81 -11.76 -12.94
CA PHE A 19 14.70 -11.10 -11.98
C PHE A 19 16.09 -11.78 -11.93
N ALA A 20 16.18 -13.10 -12.02
CA ALA A 20 17.43 -13.85 -12.03
C ALA A 20 18.36 -13.46 -13.17
N PHE A 21 17.87 -12.90 -14.28
CA PHE A 21 18.71 -12.42 -15.38
C PHE A 21 19.21 -10.98 -15.19
N VAL A 22 18.50 -10.16 -14.42
CA VAL A 22 18.79 -8.72 -14.30
C VAL A 22 19.36 -8.28 -12.95
N TYR A 23 19.27 -9.10 -11.89
CA TYR A 23 19.57 -8.71 -10.50
C TYR A 23 20.97 -8.13 -10.29
N LYS A 24 21.97 -8.54 -11.10
CA LYS A 24 23.37 -8.07 -11.01
C LYS A 24 23.55 -6.66 -11.57
N ARG A 25 22.65 -6.18 -12.44
CA ARG A 25 22.75 -4.87 -13.11
C ARG A 25 21.76 -3.91 -12.45
N LEU A 26 22.25 -2.97 -11.65
CA LEU A 26 21.44 -2.06 -10.83
C LEU A 26 20.30 -1.40 -11.61
N PHE A 27 20.62 -0.74 -12.72
CA PHE A 27 19.61 -0.06 -13.55
C PHE A 27 18.58 -1.03 -14.13
N ALA A 28 19.04 -2.15 -14.71
CA ALA A 28 18.14 -3.12 -15.31
C ALA A 28 17.22 -3.78 -14.26
N ARG A 29 17.75 -4.07 -13.06
CA ARG A 29 17.00 -4.59 -11.92
C ARG A 29 15.91 -3.61 -11.49
N ASN A 30 16.27 -2.34 -11.28
CA ASN A 30 15.34 -1.32 -10.80
C ASN A 30 14.26 -1.04 -11.86
N LEU A 31 14.62 -0.96 -13.15
CA LEU A 31 13.67 -0.80 -14.24
C LEU A 31 12.71 -2.00 -14.35
N PHE A 32 13.25 -3.21 -14.30
CA PHE A 32 12.44 -4.43 -14.35
C PHE A 32 11.43 -4.48 -13.20
N LEU A 33 11.88 -4.28 -11.96
CA LEU A 33 11.03 -4.30 -10.79
C LEU A 33 9.99 -3.17 -10.81
N PHE A 34 10.34 -1.99 -11.28
CA PHE A 34 9.39 -0.88 -11.46
C PHE A 34 8.28 -1.24 -12.45
N LEU A 35 8.65 -1.75 -13.65
CA LEU A 35 7.68 -2.14 -14.67
C LEU A 35 6.76 -3.27 -14.21
N VAL A 36 7.32 -4.27 -13.56
CA VAL A 36 6.57 -5.38 -12.97
C VAL A 36 5.62 -4.90 -11.89
N SER A 37 6.05 -3.96 -11.05
CA SER A 37 5.21 -3.36 -10.00
C SER A 37 4.05 -2.56 -10.58
N CYS A 38 4.29 -1.78 -11.63
CA CYS A 38 3.23 -1.07 -12.36
C CYS A 38 2.24 -2.05 -13.00
N PHE A 39 2.73 -3.15 -13.60
CA PHE A 39 1.86 -4.19 -14.15
C PHE A 39 1.03 -4.88 -13.07
N PHE A 40 1.64 -5.23 -11.93
CA PHE A 40 0.93 -5.81 -10.79
C PHE A 40 -0.19 -4.88 -10.30
N TYR A 41 0.12 -3.60 -10.14
CA TYR A 41 -0.87 -2.62 -9.70
C TYR A 41 -1.98 -2.41 -10.75
N TYR A 42 -1.63 -2.38 -12.04
CA TYR A 42 -2.64 -2.33 -13.11
C TYR A 42 -3.60 -3.54 -13.05
N LYS A 43 -3.09 -4.74 -12.80
CA LYS A 43 -3.92 -5.95 -12.63
C LYS A 43 -4.75 -5.97 -11.35
N THR A 44 -4.37 -5.19 -10.35
CA THR A 44 -5.06 -5.11 -9.06
C THR A 44 -6.08 -3.98 -9.02
N SER A 45 -5.75 -2.82 -9.58
CA SER A 45 -6.50 -1.56 -9.45
C SER A 45 -6.81 -0.88 -10.81
N GLY A 46 -6.52 -1.54 -11.93
CA GLY A 46 -6.83 -1.02 -13.26
C GLY A 46 -6.11 0.30 -13.57
N LEU A 47 -6.82 1.23 -14.18
CA LEU A 47 -6.29 2.53 -14.61
C LEU A 47 -5.83 3.44 -13.46
N PHE A 48 -6.11 3.11 -12.21
CA PHE A 48 -5.56 3.84 -11.06
C PHE A 48 -4.03 3.79 -10.96
N VAL A 49 -3.37 2.95 -11.78
CA VAL A 49 -1.91 3.02 -11.96
C VAL A 49 -1.46 4.41 -12.44
N MET A 50 -2.28 5.11 -13.23
CA MET A 50 -1.97 6.48 -13.67
C MET A 50 -1.98 7.47 -12.51
N LEU A 51 -2.90 7.31 -11.54
CA LEU A 51 -2.94 8.11 -10.33
C LEU A 51 -1.69 7.87 -9.46
N LEU A 52 -1.29 6.60 -9.30
CA LEU A 52 -0.07 6.23 -8.59
C LEU A 52 1.17 6.85 -9.24
N LEU A 53 1.28 6.79 -10.58
CA LEU A 53 2.38 7.40 -11.32
C LEU A 53 2.35 8.92 -11.24
N PHE A 54 1.18 9.55 -11.30
CA PHE A 54 1.02 10.99 -11.13
C PHE A 54 1.52 11.44 -9.75
N SER A 55 1.08 10.78 -8.67
CA SER A 55 1.55 11.04 -7.31
C SER A 55 3.06 10.86 -7.21
N THR A 56 3.60 9.78 -7.78
CA THR A 56 5.04 9.49 -7.80
C THR A 56 5.84 10.61 -8.48
N VAL A 57 5.43 11.04 -9.67
CA VAL A 57 6.13 12.13 -10.41
C VAL A 57 6.08 13.44 -9.64
N THR A 58 4.92 13.77 -9.08
CA THR A 58 4.70 15.02 -8.36
C THR A 58 5.55 15.09 -7.10
N ASP A 59 5.56 14.02 -6.29
CA ASP A 59 6.33 13.98 -5.04
C ASP A 59 7.84 13.87 -5.30
N PHE A 60 8.27 13.23 -6.38
CA PHE A 60 9.65 13.27 -6.82
C PHE A 60 10.09 14.72 -7.13
N TYR A 61 9.27 15.45 -7.88
CA TYR A 61 9.55 16.85 -8.19
C TYR A 61 9.61 17.73 -6.94
N PHE A 62 8.61 17.62 -6.06
CA PHE A 62 8.58 18.36 -4.81
C PHE A 62 9.78 18.02 -3.90
N GLY A 63 10.12 16.74 -3.76
CA GLY A 63 11.28 16.29 -3.01
C GLY A 63 12.59 16.96 -3.50
N ARG A 64 12.78 17.01 -4.83
CA ARG A 64 13.95 17.69 -5.43
C ARG A 64 13.94 19.19 -5.19
N GLN A 65 12.78 19.86 -5.25
CA GLN A 65 12.69 21.31 -4.96
C GLN A 65 12.96 21.62 -3.50
N ILE A 66 12.49 20.77 -2.57
CA ILE A 66 12.76 20.91 -1.14
C ILE A 66 14.27 20.77 -0.87
N ASP A 67 14.92 19.76 -1.47
CA ASP A 67 16.34 19.47 -1.23
C ASP A 67 17.26 20.56 -1.79
N ARG A 68 16.99 21.02 -3.02
CA ARG A 68 17.81 22.01 -3.74
C ARG A 68 17.64 23.45 -3.24
N SER A 69 16.57 23.73 -2.50
CA SER A 69 16.30 25.08 -2.03
C SER A 69 17.03 25.37 -0.72
N GLU A 70 17.79 26.47 -0.68
CA GLU A 70 18.36 26.98 0.56
C GLU A 70 17.38 27.88 1.33
N ASN A 71 16.36 28.41 0.66
CA ASN A 71 15.36 29.29 1.26
C ASN A 71 14.31 28.45 2.01
N GLU A 72 14.24 28.62 3.32
CA GLU A 72 13.31 27.90 4.20
C GLU A 72 11.83 28.15 3.85
N GLY A 73 11.48 29.35 3.37
CA GLY A 73 10.12 29.64 2.91
C GLY A 73 9.73 28.83 1.70
N ARG A 74 10.62 28.67 0.72
CA ARG A 74 10.39 27.81 -0.45
C ARG A 74 10.31 26.32 -0.05
N ARG A 75 11.17 25.87 0.83
CA ARG A 75 11.15 24.49 1.36
C ARG A 75 9.80 24.19 2.01
N LYS A 76 9.33 25.10 2.89
CA LYS A 76 8.04 24.99 3.56
C LYS A 76 6.88 25.00 2.54
N LEU A 77 6.95 25.85 1.51
CA LEU A 77 5.93 25.88 0.46
C LEU A 77 5.82 24.53 -0.25
N PHE A 78 6.94 23.95 -0.72
CA PHE A 78 6.91 22.69 -1.48
C PHE A 78 6.49 21.48 -0.63
N VAL A 79 6.89 21.39 0.64
CA VAL A 79 6.40 20.31 1.51
C VAL A 79 4.91 20.48 1.80
N THR A 80 4.43 21.71 1.99
CA THR A 80 2.99 21.97 2.17
C THR A 80 2.20 21.60 0.93
N LEU A 81 2.68 21.97 -0.27
CA LEU A 81 2.02 21.59 -1.53
C LEU A 81 1.97 20.06 -1.72
N SER A 82 3.07 19.34 -1.45
CA SER A 82 3.11 17.89 -1.52
C SER A 82 2.07 17.27 -0.56
N VAL A 83 2.11 17.66 0.71
CA VAL A 83 1.18 17.12 1.73
C VAL A 83 -0.27 17.45 1.36
N THR A 84 -0.55 18.70 0.97
CA THR A 84 -1.91 19.14 0.61
C THR A 84 -2.43 18.36 -0.60
N LEU A 85 -1.63 18.23 -1.67
CA LEU A 85 -2.04 17.49 -2.86
C LEU A 85 -2.34 16.02 -2.54
N ASN A 86 -1.47 15.37 -1.80
CA ASN A 86 -1.65 13.97 -1.38
C ASN A 86 -2.90 13.79 -0.51
N LEU A 87 -3.14 14.71 0.44
CA LEU A 87 -4.34 14.67 1.28
C LEU A 87 -5.61 14.99 0.50
N LEU A 88 -5.57 15.89 -0.49
CA LEU A 88 -6.73 16.16 -1.37
C LEU A 88 -7.09 14.94 -2.21
N VAL A 89 -6.09 14.28 -2.81
CA VAL A 89 -6.30 13.03 -3.55
C VAL A 89 -6.90 11.94 -2.65
N LEU A 90 -6.33 11.75 -1.46
CA LEU A 90 -6.83 10.79 -0.49
C LEU A 90 -8.27 11.13 -0.04
N SER A 91 -8.55 12.42 0.21
CA SER A 91 -9.88 12.90 0.61
C SER A 91 -10.92 12.65 -0.49
N TYR A 92 -10.56 12.91 -1.73
CA TYR A 92 -11.44 12.69 -2.87
C TYR A 92 -11.81 11.21 -3.03
N PHE A 93 -10.85 10.30 -3.00
CA PHE A 93 -11.14 8.89 -3.24
C PHE A 93 -11.67 8.14 -2.01
N LYS A 94 -11.24 8.50 -0.80
CA LYS A 94 -11.56 7.74 0.41
C LYS A 94 -12.68 8.37 1.23
N TYR A 95 -12.75 9.69 1.28
CA TYR A 95 -13.61 10.41 2.21
C TYR A 95 -14.71 11.24 1.54
N ALA A 96 -14.86 11.18 0.19
CA ALA A 96 -15.90 11.94 -0.52
C ALA A 96 -17.31 11.65 0.01
N TYR A 97 -17.65 10.38 0.18
CA TYR A 97 -18.96 9.97 0.74
C TYR A 97 -19.14 10.50 2.16
N PHE A 98 -18.16 10.32 3.02
CA PHE A 98 -18.19 10.82 4.40
C PHE A 98 -18.42 12.34 4.46
N PHE A 99 -17.74 13.11 3.65
CA PHE A 99 -17.91 14.56 3.62
C PHE A 99 -19.27 14.96 3.06
N THR A 100 -19.75 14.28 2.02
CA THR A 100 -21.08 14.54 1.44
C THR A 100 -22.18 14.21 2.43
N ASP A 101 -22.13 13.06 3.10
CA ASP A 101 -23.12 12.65 4.10
C ASP A 101 -23.11 13.57 5.32
N SER A 102 -21.92 13.96 5.79
CA SER A 102 -21.78 14.92 6.88
C SER A 102 -22.36 16.28 6.52
N TYR A 103 -22.08 16.76 5.31
CA TYR A 103 -22.66 18.02 4.81
C TYR A 103 -24.18 17.94 4.72
N ASN A 104 -24.73 16.88 4.13
CA ASN A 104 -26.16 16.66 4.02
C ASN A 104 -26.84 16.63 5.40
N THR A 105 -26.21 15.97 6.37
CA THR A 105 -26.75 15.89 7.74
C THR A 105 -26.79 17.26 8.43
N ILE A 106 -25.71 18.06 8.28
CA ILE A 106 -25.60 19.37 8.93
C ILE A 106 -26.54 20.41 8.29
N PHE A 107 -26.62 20.41 6.96
CA PHE A 107 -27.36 21.44 6.21
C PHE A 107 -28.74 20.97 5.71
N HIS A 108 -29.16 19.74 6.09
CA HIS A 108 -30.43 19.15 5.64
C HIS A 108 -30.65 19.16 4.13
N THR A 109 -29.57 18.83 3.38
CA THR A 109 -29.53 18.74 1.92
C THR A 109 -29.47 17.30 1.45
N ASP A 110 -29.69 17.04 0.16
CA ASP A 110 -29.61 15.71 -0.45
C ASP A 110 -28.65 15.75 -1.66
N HIS A 111 -27.39 16.14 -1.40
CA HIS A 111 -26.36 16.10 -2.43
C HIS A 111 -25.86 14.68 -2.63
N LYS A 112 -25.65 14.29 -3.89
CA LYS A 112 -25.03 13.01 -4.26
C LYS A 112 -23.59 13.20 -4.61
N VAL A 113 -22.78 12.18 -4.33
CA VAL A 113 -21.38 12.16 -4.74
C VAL A 113 -21.30 12.11 -6.26
N PHE A 114 -20.48 12.98 -6.84
CA PHE A 114 -20.28 13.06 -8.28
C PHE A 114 -18.81 12.88 -8.62
N ASN A 115 -18.50 11.93 -9.52
CA ASN A 115 -17.15 11.62 -9.92
C ASN A 115 -16.69 12.53 -11.08
N TYR A 116 -16.15 13.70 -10.75
CA TYR A 116 -15.64 14.67 -11.71
C TYR A 116 -14.53 14.10 -12.60
N LEU A 117 -13.66 13.22 -12.08
CA LEU A 117 -12.59 12.61 -12.88
C LEU A 117 -13.15 11.65 -13.92
N ALA A 118 -14.17 10.87 -13.56
CA ALA A 118 -14.89 10.02 -14.49
C ALA A 118 -15.62 10.85 -15.55
N TYR A 119 -16.25 11.95 -15.16
CA TYR A 119 -16.92 12.86 -16.07
C TYR A 119 -15.94 13.45 -17.11
N TRP A 120 -14.80 13.96 -16.67
CA TRP A 120 -13.77 14.47 -17.57
C TRP A 120 -13.16 13.38 -18.45
N GLY A 121 -12.89 12.21 -17.89
CA GLY A 121 -12.37 11.05 -18.64
C GLY A 121 -13.33 10.60 -19.75
N ASN A 122 -14.63 10.57 -19.49
CA ASN A 122 -15.65 10.25 -20.48
C ASN A 122 -15.74 11.32 -21.58
N GLY A 123 -15.53 12.60 -21.23
CA GLY A 123 -15.51 13.70 -22.19
C GLY A 123 -14.38 13.61 -23.23
N PHE A 124 -13.22 13.05 -22.85
CA PHE A 124 -12.11 12.82 -23.81
C PHE A 124 -12.37 11.67 -24.80
N HIS A 125 -13.19 10.69 -24.43
CA HIS A 125 -13.38 9.48 -25.24
C HIS A 125 -14.75 9.38 -25.91
N ASN A 126 -15.66 10.33 -25.71
CA ASN A 126 -17.06 10.31 -26.21
C ASN A 126 -17.82 8.99 -25.93
N LYS A 127 -17.41 8.21 -24.94
CA LYS A 127 -18.03 6.96 -24.52
C LYS A 127 -18.01 6.90 -22.99
N GLY A 128 -19.16 6.61 -22.37
CA GLY A 128 -19.30 6.52 -20.92
C GLY A 128 -18.66 5.27 -20.34
N TYR A 129 -17.33 5.18 -20.34
CA TYR A 129 -16.58 4.05 -19.78
C TYR A 129 -16.49 4.07 -18.26
N PHE A 130 -16.63 5.25 -17.66
CA PHE A 130 -16.49 5.43 -16.22
C PHE A 130 -17.81 5.85 -15.59
N SER A 131 -18.16 5.22 -14.46
CA SER A 131 -19.33 5.64 -13.68
C SER A 131 -19.08 7.02 -13.08
N VAL A 132 -20.02 7.96 -13.34
CA VAL A 132 -19.98 9.32 -12.77
C VAL A 132 -20.67 9.40 -11.41
N ASP A 133 -21.48 8.41 -11.07
CA ASP A 133 -22.29 8.36 -9.85
C ASP A 133 -21.55 7.62 -8.72
N GLU A 134 -20.35 7.14 -8.98
CA GLU A 134 -19.60 6.33 -8.03
C GLU A 134 -18.11 6.68 -8.04
N ILE A 135 -17.52 6.84 -6.85
CA ILE A 135 -16.07 6.98 -6.65
C ILE A 135 -15.53 5.66 -6.12
N VAL A 136 -14.79 4.94 -6.97
CA VAL A 136 -14.14 3.69 -6.60
C VAL A 136 -12.83 3.98 -5.87
N LEU A 137 -12.62 3.36 -4.71
CA LEU A 137 -11.41 3.52 -3.92
C LEU A 137 -10.22 2.75 -4.56
N PRO A 138 -9.15 3.43 -4.98
CA PRO A 138 -7.95 2.75 -5.47
C PRO A 138 -7.29 1.91 -4.38
N VAL A 139 -6.93 0.67 -4.70
CA VAL A 139 -6.29 -0.22 -3.73
C VAL A 139 -4.94 0.35 -3.29
N GLY A 140 -4.68 0.36 -1.99
CA GLY A 140 -3.41 0.83 -1.44
C GLY A 140 -3.22 2.36 -1.42
N ILE A 141 -4.22 3.18 -1.81
CA ILE A 141 -4.08 4.65 -1.88
C ILE A 141 -3.57 5.25 -0.58
N SER A 142 -4.06 4.81 0.56
CA SER A 142 -3.60 5.30 1.87
C SER A 142 -2.13 4.96 2.12
N PHE A 143 -1.69 3.76 1.72
CA PHE A 143 -0.33 3.30 1.95
C PHE A 143 0.68 4.13 1.16
N TYR A 144 0.52 4.24 -0.17
CA TYR A 144 1.46 5.02 -0.96
C TYR A 144 1.38 6.53 -0.68
N THR A 145 0.21 7.07 -0.34
CA THR A 145 0.07 8.46 0.08
C THR A 145 0.90 8.76 1.32
N PHE A 146 0.78 7.95 2.38
CA PHE A 146 1.60 8.16 3.58
C PHE A 146 3.09 7.89 3.34
N GLN A 147 3.43 6.98 2.46
CA GLN A 147 4.80 6.68 2.07
C GLN A 147 5.46 7.89 1.38
N THR A 148 4.77 8.50 0.41
CA THR A 148 5.29 9.67 -0.31
C THR A 148 5.31 10.93 0.56
N ILE A 149 4.30 11.15 1.41
CA ILE A 149 4.33 12.22 2.42
C ILE A 149 5.53 12.05 3.37
N SER A 150 5.79 10.84 3.85
CA SER A 150 6.93 10.61 4.75
C SER A 150 8.26 10.96 4.08
N TYR A 151 8.43 10.62 2.80
CA TYR A 151 9.61 10.96 2.01
C TYR A 151 9.82 12.48 1.91
N THR A 152 8.81 13.25 1.50
CA THR A 152 8.92 14.70 1.34
C THR A 152 9.14 15.43 2.67
N VAL A 153 8.51 14.93 3.75
CA VAL A 153 8.72 15.45 5.12
C VAL A 153 10.12 15.13 5.64
N ASP A 154 10.66 13.93 5.38
CA ASP A 154 12.02 13.58 5.81
C ASP A 154 13.09 14.37 5.07
N ILE A 155 12.89 14.70 3.79
CA ILE A 155 13.75 15.64 3.05
C ILE A 155 13.64 17.04 3.62
N TYR A 156 12.43 17.52 3.92
CA TYR A 156 12.24 18.84 4.55
C TYR A 156 12.96 18.94 5.89
N ARG A 157 12.92 17.87 6.70
CA ARG A 157 13.63 17.77 7.98
C ARG A 157 15.14 17.53 7.85
N ARG A 158 15.67 17.44 6.62
CA ARG A 158 17.09 17.17 6.32
C ARG A 158 17.60 15.82 6.83
N LYS A 159 16.70 14.86 7.04
CA LYS A 159 17.04 13.48 7.42
C LYS A 159 17.45 12.65 6.21
N LEU A 160 16.89 12.98 5.04
CA LEU A 160 17.12 12.29 3.78
C LEU A 160 17.44 13.32 2.69
N LYS A 161 18.32 12.96 1.74
CA LYS A 161 18.49 13.69 0.49
C LYS A 161 17.52 13.17 -0.57
N SER A 162 17.12 14.07 -1.49
CA SER A 162 16.26 13.66 -2.60
C SER A 162 16.97 12.66 -3.50
N LEU A 163 16.21 11.71 -4.04
CA LEU A 163 16.71 10.81 -5.08
C LEU A 163 16.95 11.58 -6.39
N ASP A 164 18.03 11.24 -7.11
CA ASP A 164 18.32 11.84 -8.42
C ASP A 164 17.54 11.17 -9.55
N SER A 165 17.21 9.90 -9.39
CA SER A 165 16.54 9.08 -10.39
C SER A 165 15.06 8.93 -10.07
N ILE A 166 14.21 9.33 -11.02
CA ILE A 166 12.75 9.12 -10.94
C ILE A 166 12.40 7.63 -10.96
N LEU A 167 13.25 6.80 -11.61
CA LEU A 167 13.06 5.37 -11.64
C LEU A 167 13.24 4.75 -10.24
N ASP A 168 14.28 5.17 -9.51
CA ASP A 168 14.56 4.65 -8.17
C ASP A 168 13.49 5.11 -7.16
N PHE A 169 13.03 6.36 -7.28
CA PHE A 169 11.91 6.83 -6.48
C PHE A 169 10.60 6.11 -6.85
N GLY A 170 10.36 5.93 -8.16
CA GLY A 170 9.22 5.16 -8.65
C GLY A 170 9.22 3.74 -8.11
N LEU A 171 10.36 3.05 -8.12
CA LEU A 171 10.49 1.71 -7.53
C LEU A 171 10.21 1.74 -6.02
N TYR A 172 10.71 2.73 -5.28
CA TYR A 172 10.42 2.88 -3.86
C TYR A 172 8.93 2.96 -3.59
N VAL A 173 8.18 3.77 -4.35
CA VAL A 173 6.74 3.96 -4.15
C VAL A 173 5.93 2.76 -4.63
N THR A 174 6.31 2.17 -5.78
CA THR A 174 5.48 1.16 -6.45
C THR A 174 5.85 -0.28 -6.11
N PHE A 175 6.89 -0.55 -5.32
CA PHE A 175 7.40 -1.89 -5.07
C PHE A 175 6.29 -2.88 -4.68
N PHE A 176 5.98 -3.81 -5.58
CA PHE A 176 4.73 -4.59 -5.56
C PHE A 176 4.51 -5.43 -4.28
N PRO A 177 5.54 -5.97 -3.59
CA PRO A 177 5.28 -6.72 -2.37
C PRO A 177 4.67 -5.90 -1.24
N GLN A 178 5.01 -4.60 -1.16
CA GLN A 178 4.52 -3.71 -0.10
C GLN A 178 3.32 -2.85 -0.51
N LEU A 179 3.10 -2.65 -1.82
CA LEU A 179 2.25 -1.59 -2.36
C LEU A 179 0.78 -1.65 -1.91
N VAL A 180 0.21 -2.83 -1.76
CA VAL A 180 -1.23 -3.01 -1.49
C VAL A 180 -1.56 -2.97 0.00
N ALA A 181 -0.92 -3.80 0.80
CA ALA A 181 -1.12 -3.94 2.25
C ALA A 181 0.16 -4.44 2.96
N GLY A 182 1.31 -4.23 2.35
CA GLY A 182 2.61 -4.61 2.93
C GLY A 182 3.03 -3.69 4.09
N PRO A 183 4.24 -3.89 4.61
CA PRO A 183 4.80 -3.01 5.61
C PRO A 183 4.89 -1.57 5.09
N ILE A 184 4.59 -0.59 5.96
CA ILE A 184 4.85 0.82 5.67
C ILE A 184 6.34 1.05 5.82
N VAL A 185 7.03 1.21 4.70
CA VAL A 185 8.49 1.32 4.66
C VAL A 185 8.91 2.77 4.53
N ARG A 186 9.79 3.21 5.42
CA ARG A 186 10.38 4.54 5.34
C ARG A 186 11.44 4.61 4.25
N ALA A 187 11.54 5.75 3.58
CA ALA A 187 12.53 5.97 2.54
C ALA A 187 13.98 5.80 3.07
N GLU A 188 14.23 6.20 4.31
CA GLU A 188 15.51 6.06 4.99
C GLU A 188 16.00 4.59 5.06
N GLU A 189 15.06 3.63 5.19
CA GLU A 189 15.38 2.19 5.29
C GLU A 189 15.46 1.51 3.92
N PHE A 190 14.63 1.92 2.97
CA PHE A 190 14.48 1.20 1.69
C PHE A 190 15.33 1.78 0.56
N VAL A 191 15.45 3.10 0.47
CA VAL A 191 16.23 3.75 -0.60
C VAL A 191 17.67 3.28 -0.67
N PRO A 192 18.42 3.12 0.45
CA PRO A 192 19.79 2.57 0.40
C PRO A 192 19.86 1.18 -0.22
N GLN A 193 18.80 0.38 -0.11
CA GLN A 193 18.75 -0.97 -0.68
C GLN A 193 18.52 -0.94 -2.20
N ILE A 194 17.76 0.03 -2.71
CA ILE A 194 17.57 0.25 -4.15
C ILE A 194 18.89 0.65 -4.81
N LEU A 195 19.72 1.43 -4.14
CA LEU A 195 20.96 2.00 -4.69
C LEU A 195 22.17 1.05 -4.60
N ARG A 196 22.06 -0.05 -3.86
CA ARG A 196 23.15 -1.03 -3.72
C ARG A 196 22.90 -2.29 -4.56
N PRO A 197 23.95 -3.01 -4.98
CA PRO A 197 23.82 -4.31 -5.63
C PRO A 197 23.08 -5.32 -4.75
N THR A 198 22.24 -6.14 -5.35
CA THR A 198 21.53 -7.22 -4.65
C THR A 198 22.47 -8.34 -4.30
N GLN A 199 22.43 -8.77 -3.04
CA GLN A 199 23.08 -9.97 -2.55
C GLN A 199 22.03 -10.85 -1.88
N ILE A 200 21.90 -12.09 -2.31
CA ILE A 200 20.97 -13.06 -1.76
C ILE A 200 21.77 -14.23 -1.24
N THR A 201 21.69 -14.48 0.05
CA THR A 201 22.34 -15.61 0.72
C THR A 201 21.38 -16.79 0.88
N GLN A 202 21.92 -17.97 1.16
CA GLN A 202 21.10 -19.14 1.50
C GLN A 202 20.27 -18.88 2.77
N ALA A 203 20.80 -18.10 3.70
CA ALA A 203 20.07 -17.71 4.92
C ALA A 203 18.83 -16.84 4.58
N ASP A 204 18.97 -15.90 3.62
CA ASP A 204 17.87 -15.06 3.17
C ASP A 204 16.80 -15.89 2.47
N PHE A 205 17.20 -16.87 1.64
CA PHE A 205 16.26 -17.79 1.01
C PHE A 205 15.46 -18.62 2.03
N ASN A 206 16.13 -19.17 3.04
CA ASN A 206 15.49 -19.95 4.09
C ASN A 206 14.53 -19.08 4.90
N LYS A 207 14.95 -17.87 5.25
CA LYS A 207 14.12 -16.88 5.97
C LYS A 207 12.92 -16.44 5.13
N ALA A 208 13.11 -16.19 3.83
CA ALA A 208 12.04 -15.84 2.91
C ALA A 208 10.98 -16.94 2.81
N THR A 209 11.42 -18.17 2.62
CA THR A 209 10.53 -19.35 2.56
C THR A 209 9.73 -19.49 3.85
N TYR A 210 10.39 -19.36 5.01
CA TYR A 210 9.69 -19.38 6.30
C TYR A 210 8.61 -18.29 6.41
N PHE A 211 8.91 -17.05 6.01
CA PHE A 211 7.94 -15.95 6.05
C PHE A 211 6.76 -16.17 5.10
N ILE A 212 7.00 -16.67 3.89
CA ILE A 212 5.93 -16.96 2.93
C ILE A 212 4.98 -18.02 3.50
N PHE A 213 5.50 -19.15 3.95
CA PHE A 213 4.67 -20.22 4.52
C PHE A 213 3.91 -19.78 5.77
N LYS A 214 4.60 -19.09 6.69
CA LYS A 214 3.98 -18.53 7.90
C LYS A 214 2.85 -17.56 7.56
N GLY A 215 3.06 -16.69 6.57
CA GLY A 215 2.05 -15.73 6.11
C GLY A 215 0.85 -16.42 5.45
N LEU A 216 1.08 -17.43 4.61
CA LEU A 216 0.01 -18.23 3.99
C LEU A 216 -0.83 -18.94 5.05
N ILE A 217 -0.20 -19.56 6.06
CA ILE A 217 -0.91 -20.19 7.16
C ILE A 217 -1.79 -19.19 7.91
N LYS A 218 -1.24 -18.03 8.27
CA LYS A 218 -2.01 -16.98 8.95
C LYS A 218 -3.19 -16.48 8.12
N LYS A 219 -2.97 -16.22 6.83
CA LYS A 219 -4.00 -15.65 5.96
C LYS A 219 -5.05 -16.70 5.56
N MET A 220 -4.63 -17.87 5.10
CA MET A 220 -5.56 -18.87 4.56
C MET A 220 -6.20 -19.74 5.64
N LEU A 221 -5.40 -20.32 6.54
CA LEU A 221 -5.91 -21.27 7.52
C LEU A 221 -6.48 -20.57 8.75
N PHE A 222 -5.95 -19.40 9.13
CA PHE A 222 -6.41 -18.72 10.32
C PHE A 222 -7.44 -17.63 9.99
N ALA A 223 -7.06 -16.60 9.23
CA ALA A 223 -7.94 -15.46 9.01
C ALA A 223 -9.15 -15.79 8.12
N ASN A 224 -8.92 -16.37 6.93
CA ASN A 224 -10.00 -16.68 6.00
C ASN A 224 -10.94 -17.75 6.56
N PHE A 225 -10.39 -18.81 7.18
CA PHE A 225 -11.21 -19.89 7.74
C PHE A 225 -12.11 -19.38 8.88
N ILE A 226 -11.59 -18.58 9.82
CA ILE A 226 -12.41 -17.98 10.88
C ILE A 226 -13.48 -17.07 10.28
N ALA A 227 -13.13 -16.25 9.28
CA ALA A 227 -14.09 -15.37 8.62
C ALA A 227 -15.26 -16.17 8.04
N THR A 228 -14.99 -17.09 7.13
CA THR A 228 -16.04 -17.81 6.36
C THR A 228 -16.85 -18.78 7.22
N GLU A 229 -16.22 -19.49 8.15
CA GLU A 229 -16.89 -20.54 8.92
C GLU A 229 -17.60 -20.04 10.18
N PHE A 230 -17.23 -18.86 10.68
CA PHE A 230 -17.81 -18.37 11.92
C PHE A 230 -18.30 -16.90 11.81
N LEU A 231 -17.43 -15.97 11.46
CA LEU A 231 -17.73 -14.54 11.60
C LEU A 231 -18.81 -14.07 10.65
N ASP A 232 -18.70 -14.42 9.36
CA ASP A 232 -19.62 -13.98 8.33
C ASP A 232 -21.05 -14.46 8.65
N ARG A 233 -21.20 -15.71 9.09
CA ARG A 233 -22.49 -16.30 9.49
C ARG A 233 -23.13 -15.57 10.67
N VAL A 234 -22.32 -15.19 11.67
CA VAL A 234 -22.83 -14.51 12.86
C VAL A 234 -23.16 -13.06 12.54
N PHE A 235 -22.34 -12.36 11.76
CA PHE A 235 -22.56 -10.95 11.43
C PHE A 235 -23.67 -10.75 10.39
N GLU A 236 -23.95 -11.71 9.51
CA GLU A 236 -25.09 -11.65 8.60
C GLU A 236 -26.42 -11.73 9.32
N MET A 237 -26.52 -12.53 10.39
CA MET A 237 -27.77 -12.74 11.14
C MET A 237 -27.56 -12.70 12.67
N PRO A 238 -27.10 -11.58 13.25
CA PRO A 238 -26.70 -11.53 14.66
C PRO A 238 -27.84 -11.84 15.64
N THR A 239 -29.09 -11.60 15.24
CA THR A 239 -30.28 -11.89 16.05
C THR A 239 -30.60 -13.39 16.18
N MET A 240 -30.06 -14.21 15.29
CA MET A 240 -30.23 -15.68 15.32
C MET A 240 -29.29 -16.36 16.30
N TYR A 241 -28.29 -15.64 16.83
CA TYR A 241 -27.26 -16.19 17.71
C TYR A 241 -27.39 -15.63 19.13
N SER A 242 -26.89 -16.39 20.12
CA SER A 242 -26.85 -15.94 21.51
C SER A 242 -25.93 -14.72 21.69
N GLY A 243 -26.17 -13.92 22.74
CA GLY A 243 -25.29 -12.79 23.08
C GLY A 243 -23.83 -13.23 23.29
N PHE A 244 -23.62 -14.43 23.85
CA PHE A 244 -22.27 -15.00 24.01
C PHE A 244 -21.63 -15.31 22.67
N THR A 245 -22.35 -15.87 21.70
CA THR A 245 -21.84 -16.14 20.35
C THR A 245 -21.47 -14.84 19.63
N ASN A 246 -22.29 -13.81 19.73
CA ASN A 246 -22.00 -12.48 19.19
C ASN A 246 -20.74 -11.87 19.83
N LEU A 247 -20.57 -12.00 21.15
CA LEU A 247 -19.35 -11.56 21.82
C LEU A 247 -18.10 -12.31 21.33
N MET A 248 -18.18 -13.62 21.16
CA MET A 248 -17.09 -14.41 20.61
C MET A 248 -16.79 -14.05 19.16
N ALA A 249 -17.78 -13.68 18.38
CA ALA A 249 -17.57 -13.19 17.01
C ALA A 249 -16.81 -11.86 16.98
N LEU A 250 -17.07 -10.93 17.90
CA LEU A 250 -16.29 -9.67 18.03
C LEU A 250 -14.81 -9.94 18.37
N VAL A 251 -14.54 -10.86 19.29
CA VAL A 251 -13.17 -11.29 19.61
C VAL A 251 -12.52 -11.97 18.40
N GLY A 252 -13.25 -12.89 17.76
CA GLY A 252 -12.82 -13.59 16.55
C GLY A 252 -12.49 -12.64 15.40
N TYR A 253 -13.28 -11.58 15.23
CA TYR A 253 -13.03 -10.54 14.21
C TYR A 253 -11.70 -9.81 14.46
N SER A 254 -11.41 -9.47 15.71
CA SER A 254 -10.11 -8.88 16.05
C SER A 254 -8.93 -9.80 15.67
N LEU A 255 -9.07 -11.09 15.93
CA LEU A 255 -8.05 -12.09 15.57
C LEU A 255 -7.96 -12.29 14.05
N GLN A 256 -9.09 -12.27 13.36
CA GLN A 256 -9.16 -12.38 11.89
C GLN A 256 -8.46 -11.20 11.21
N VAL A 257 -8.74 -9.95 11.62
CA VAL A 257 -8.08 -8.75 11.07
C VAL A 257 -6.56 -8.81 11.28
N TYR A 258 -6.14 -9.22 12.50
CA TYR A 258 -4.71 -9.41 12.78
C TYR A 258 -4.10 -10.49 11.89
N GLY A 259 -4.74 -11.65 11.78
CA GLY A 259 -4.26 -12.78 10.96
C GLY A 259 -4.14 -12.43 9.48
N ASP A 260 -5.14 -11.71 8.94
CA ASP A 260 -5.16 -11.26 7.55
C ASP A 260 -4.02 -10.28 7.26
N PHE A 261 -3.90 -9.21 8.05
CA PHE A 261 -2.89 -8.19 7.82
C PHE A 261 -1.47 -8.68 8.15
N ALA A 262 -1.28 -9.41 9.25
CA ALA A 262 0.02 -9.98 9.61
C ALA A 262 0.45 -11.07 8.62
N GLY A 263 -0.51 -11.85 8.08
CA GLY A 263 -0.25 -12.85 7.06
C GLY A 263 0.20 -12.21 5.74
N TYR A 264 -0.48 -11.16 5.30
CA TYR A 264 -0.08 -10.40 4.12
C TYR A 264 1.32 -9.79 4.28
N THR A 265 1.60 -9.19 5.44
CA THR A 265 2.91 -8.60 5.76
C THR A 265 4.03 -9.65 5.74
N ASP A 266 3.81 -10.82 6.35
CA ASP A 266 4.79 -11.91 6.36
C ASP A 266 5.09 -12.39 4.92
N ILE A 267 4.08 -12.57 4.05
CA ILE A 267 4.28 -12.92 2.64
C ILE A 267 5.08 -11.83 1.92
N ALA A 268 4.71 -10.56 2.10
CA ALA A 268 5.42 -9.43 1.48
C ALA A 268 6.91 -9.38 1.86
N ILE A 269 7.24 -9.60 3.14
CA ILE A 269 8.62 -9.68 3.64
C ILE A 269 9.35 -10.84 2.95
N GLY A 270 8.72 -12.01 2.86
CA GLY A 270 9.31 -13.18 2.21
C GLY A 270 9.59 -12.95 0.73
N LEU A 271 8.63 -12.37 -0.02
CA LEU A 271 8.79 -12.04 -1.44
C LEU A 271 9.91 -11.01 -1.66
N ALA A 272 9.98 -9.98 -0.81
CA ALA A 272 11.04 -8.98 -0.88
C ALA A 272 12.43 -9.58 -0.61
N LEU A 273 12.56 -10.46 0.39
CA LEU A 273 13.81 -11.16 0.72
C LEU A 273 14.29 -12.03 -0.45
N LEU A 274 13.40 -12.71 -1.19
CA LEU A 274 13.77 -13.46 -2.40
C LEU A 274 14.35 -12.56 -3.49
N MET A 275 14.02 -11.27 -3.47
CA MET A 275 14.56 -10.27 -4.40
C MET A 275 15.70 -9.44 -3.78
N GLY A 276 16.17 -9.81 -2.58
CA GLY A 276 17.29 -9.17 -1.88
C GLY A 276 16.95 -7.83 -1.24
N PHE A 277 15.65 -7.60 -0.92
CA PHE A 277 15.19 -6.42 -0.18
C PHE A 277 14.66 -6.83 1.19
N GLU A 278 15.00 -6.06 2.21
CA GLU A 278 14.51 -6.24 3.57
C GLU A 278 13.38 -5.25 3.85
N LEU A 279 12.23 -5.77 4.27
CA LEU A 279 11.10 -4.97 4.72
C LEU A 279 10.97 -5.05 6.25
N PRO A 280 10.55 -3.97 6.93
CA PRO A 280 10.32 -3.97 8.37
C PRO A 280 9.13 -4.86 8.74
N ARG A 281 9.05 -5.28 10.00
CA ARG A 281 7.89 -5.99 10.53
C ARG A 281 6.85 -4.99 11.02
N ASN A 282 5.59 -5.18 10.63
CA ASN A 282 4.49 -4.35 11.13
C ASN A 282 4.03 -4.75 12.54
N PHE A 283 4.19 -6.02 12.90
CA PHE A 283 3.62 -6.56 14.13
C PHE A 283 4.67 -7.29 14.96
N ASN A 284 4.74 -6.92 16.22
CA ASN A 284 5.54 -7.59 17.24
C ASN A 284 4.64 -8.18 18.35
N SER A 285 3.80 -9.16 17.99
CA SER A 285 2.91 -9.84 18.94
C SER A 285 1.98 -8.88 19.71
N PRO A 286 1.10 -8.10 19.05
CA PRO A 286 0.33 -7.02 19.68
C PRO A 286 -0.54 -7.49 20.86
N TYR A 287 -1.06 -8.72 20.82
CA TYR A 287 -1.86 -9.29 21.90
C TYR A 287 -1.05 -9.71 23.14
N LYS A 288 0.29 -9.60 23.12
CA LYS A 288 1.15 -9.76 24.29
C LYS A 288 1.53 -8.43 24.92
N ALA A 289 1.02 -7.31 24.40
CA ALA A 289 1.29 -5.98 24.91
C ALA A 289 0.80 -5.83 26.36
N ILE A 290 1.62 -5.23 27.20
CA ILE A 290 1.31 -5.01 28.62
C ILE A 290 0.65 -3.65 28.88
N ASN A 291 0.66 -2.77 27.90
CA ASN A 291 0.03 -1.45 27.95
C ASN A 291 -0.29 -0.93 26.53
N THR A 292 -1.08 0.13 26.46
CA THR A 292 -1.50 0.74 25.17
C THR A 292 -0.31 1.23 24.34
N GLY A 293 0.73 1.79 24.97
CA GLY A 293 1.93 2.25 24.26
C GLY A 293 2.73 1.09 23.63
N ASP A 294 2.74 -0.07 24.27
CA ASP A 294 3.39 -1.28 23.77
C ASP A 294 2.58 -1.93 22.62
N PHE A 295 1.25 -1.84 22.69
CA PHE A 295 0.36 -2.33 21.64
C PHE A 295 0.59 -1.61 20.29
N TRP A 296 0.88 -0.31 20.34
CA TRP A 296 1.08 0.52 19.16
C TRP A 296 2.54 0.61 18.66
N LYS A 297 3.46 -0.13 19.28
CA LYS A 297 4.86 -0.26 18.84
C LYS A 297 5.04 -1.51 17.98
#